data_984479f47b5337addf108e12d5cda4cc
#
_entry.id   984479f47b5337addf108e12d5cda4cc
#
_cell.length_a   1.000
_cell.length_b   1.000
_cell.length_c   1.000
_cell.angle_alpha   90.00
_cell.angle_beta   90.00
_cell.angle_gamma   90.00
#
_symmetry.space_group_name_H-M   'P 1'
#
loop_
_entity.id
_entity.type
_entity.pdbx_description
1 polymer ?
#
loop_
_entity_poly.entity_id
_entity_poly.type
_entity_poly.pdbx_seq_one_letter_code
_entity_poly.pdbx_strand_id
1 'polypeptide(L)'
;MSEPKEHWEHIYKTKNHKQVGWYQESPGISIELLSKINAQPTQSIIDVGCGASVLVDKLIQQGYKNITLLDLSEEALSSIKTRLADKGNIPHYLSKDITKNIEFNNTFDIWHDRAVFHFLTNAKDREAYMANLKQSLSMSGYAIIGTFSLNGPNKCSGLDVVQYDEKKIKYELPENIELMESTVNTHIMPSGTEQEYMYFIIKHKNV
;
A
#
# COMPACT_ATOMS: atom_id res chain seq x y z
N MET A 1 6.38 -7.23 -21.20
CA MET A 1 5.98 -6.79 -19.83
C MET A 1 4.89 -7.74 -19.36
N SER A 2 4.61 -7.87 -18.06
CA SER A 2 3.46 -8.65 -17.58
C SER A 2 2.16 -7.87 -17.85
N GLU A 3 1.05 -8.59 -18.08
CA GLU A 3 -0.28 -7.99 -18.29
C GLU A 3 -0.66 -6.94 -17.21
N PRO A 4 -0.46 -7.19 -15.90
CA PRO A 4 -0.70 -6.18 -14.87
C PRO A 4 0.19 -4.94 -15.00
N LYS A 5 1.49 -5.09 -15.37
CA LYS A 5 2.38 -3.95 -15.54
C LYS A 5 1.91 -3.05 -16.69
N GLU A 6 1.53 -3.63 -17.83
CA GLU A 6 1.03 -2.87 -18.98
C GLU A 6 -0.26 -2.11 -18.64
N HIS A 7 -1.17 -2.73 -17.87
CA HIS A 7 -2.39 -2.09 -17.42
C HIS A 7 -2.09 -0.83 -16.58
N TRP A 8 -1.26 -0.96 -15.54
CA TRP A 8 -0.95 0.16 -14.63
C TRP A 8 -0.13 1.25 -15.30
N GLU A 9 0.84 0.90 -16.16
CA GLU A 9 1.57 1.87 -16.97
C GLU A 9 0.61 2.68 -17.86
N HIS A 10 -0.34 2.01 -18.52
CA HIS A 10 -1.35 2.69 -19.34
C HIS A 10 -2.23 3.63 -18.50
N ILE A 11 -2.69 3.19 -17.33
CA ILE A 11 -3.51 4.02 -16.43
C ILE A 11 -2.76 5.29 -16.01
N TYR A 12 -1.54 5.17 -15.49
CA TYR A 12 -0.77 6.32 -15.00
C TYR A 12 -0.27 7.23 -16.12
N LYS A 13 -0.09 6.70 -17.33
CA LYS A 13 0.27 7.48 -18.50
C LYS A 13 -0.90 8.28 -19.08
N THR A 14 -2.12 7.75 -19.03
CA THR A 14 -3.27 8.30 -19.76
C THR A 14 -4.28 9.03 -18.88
N LYS A 15 -4.36 8.69 -17.59
CA LYS A 15 -5.33 9.29 -16.67
C LYS A 15 -4.67 10.34 -15.78
N ASN A 16 -5.37 11.46 -15.59
CA ASN A 16 -4.98 12.41 -14.54
C ASN A 16 -5.13 11.72 -13.17
N HIS A 17 -4.07 11.77 -12.36
CA HIS A 17 -4.03 11.13 -11.04
C HIS A 17 -5.16 11.60 -10.10
N LYS A 18 -5.74 12.79 -10.30
CA LYS A 18 -6.89 13.29 -9.54
C LYS A 18 -8.24 12.72 -9.97
N GLN A 19 -8.28 12.01 -11.09
CA GLN A 19 -9.52 11.44 -11.66
C GLN A 19 -9.66 9.94 -11.47
N VAL A 20 -8.63 9.28 -10.92
CA VAL A 20 -8.70 7.85 -10.63
C VAL A 20 -9.55 7.58 -9.37
N GLY A 21 -10.25 6.45 -9.34
CA GLY A 21 -11.20 6.14 -8.25
C GLY A 21 -10.58 6.09 -6.86
N TRP A 22 -9.30 5.75 -6.75
CA TRP A 22 -8.57 5.67 -5.47
C TRP A 22 -7.88 6.98 -5.07
N TYR A 23 -8.03 8.05 -5.85
CA TYR A 23 -7.44 9.34 -5.51
C TYR A 23 -7.94 9.85 -4.15
N GLN A 24 -7.01 10.37 -3.37
CA GLN A 24 -7.28 11.09 -2.13
C GLN A 24 -6.58 12.45 -2.17
N GLU A 25 -7.30 13.51 -1.84
CA GLU A 25 -6.70 14.83 -1.64
C GLU A 25 -5.81 14.85 -0.40
N SER A 26 -6.20 14.07 0.62
CA SER A 26 -5.42 13.85 1.83
C SER A 26 -5.47 12.37 2.22
N PRO A 27 -4.33 11.74 2.57
CA PRO A 27 -4.26 10.35 3.00
C PRO A 27 -4.68 10.19 4.47
N GLY A 28 -5.81 10.78 4.87
CA GLY A 28 -6.25 10.93 6.26
C GLY A 28 -6.20 9.65 7.06
N ILE A 29 -6.87 8.58 6.57
CA ILE A 29 -6.89 7.29 7.27
C ILE A 29 -5.50 6.66 7.41
N SER A 30 -4.63 6.76 6.39
CA SER A 30 -3.27 6.24 6.49
C SER A 30 -2.46 6.96 7.58
N ILE A 31 -2.58 8.28 7.67
CA ILE A 31 -1.93 9.08 8.72
C ILE A 31 -2.50 8.76 10.11
N GLU A 32 -3.82 8.59 10.22
CA GLU A 32 -4.48 8.19 11.45
C GLU A 32 -3.95 6.84 11.95
N LEU A 33 -3.88 5.83 11.08
CA LEU A 33 -3.38 4.50 11.42
C LEU A 33 -1.89 4.50 11.76
N LEU A 34 -1.07 5.30 11.07
CA LEU A 34 0.33 5.51 11.44
C LEU A 34 0.45 6.14 12.85
N SER A 35 -0.39 7.12 13.16
CA SER A 35 -0.44 7.71 14.51
C SER A 35 -0.87 6.68 15.56
N LYS A 36 -1.84 5.81 15.24
CA LYS A 36 -2.36 4.78 16.13
C LYS A 36 -1.31 3.75 16.55
N ILE A 37 -0.39 3.39 15.64
CA ILE A 37 0.75 2.53 15.94
C ILE A 37 1.96 3.30 16.54
N ASN A 38 1.79 4.57 16.89
CA ASN A 38 2.85 5.46 17.36
C ASN A 38 4.06 5.52 16.42
N ALA A 39 3.83 5.53 15.11
CA ALA A 39 4.88 5.60 14.11
C ALA A 39 5.75 6.86 14.29
N GLN A 40 7.07 6.68 14.23
CA GLN A 40 8.04 7.74 14.45
C GLN A 40 8.76 8.12 13.16
N PRO A 41 9.09 9.41 12.93
CA PRO A 41 9.78 9.86 11.71
C PRO A 41 11.16 9.23 11.47
N THR A 42 11.76 8.63 12.51
CA THR A 42 13.04 7.92 12.44
C THR A 42 12.91 6.51 11.87
N GLN A 43 11.70 5.95 11.85
CA GLN A 43 11.43 4.62 11.37
C GLN A 43 11.47 4.55 9.84
N SER A 44 11.82 3.36 9.33
CA SER A 44 11.79 3.05 7.92
C SER A 44 10.37 2.65 7.50
N ILE A 45 9.89 3.23 6.41
CA ILE A 45 8.57 2.93 5.85
C ILE A 45 8.68 2.54 4.37
N ILE A 46 7.96 1.48 3.99
CA ILE A 46 7.70 1.15 2.60
C ILE A 46 6.21 1.37 2.29
N ASP A 47 5.94 2.09 1.19
CA ASP A 47 4.59 2.25 0.62
C ASP A 47 4.50 1.37 -0.63
N VAL A 48 3.76 0.27 -0.52
CA VAL A 48 3.62 -0.76 -1.56
C VAL A 48 2.46 -0.42 -2.47
N GLY A 49 2.74 -0.35 -3.78
CA GLY A 49 1.79 0.14 -4.77
C GLY A 49 1.44 1.61 -4.52
N CYS A 50 2.47 2.40 -4.26
CA CYS A 50 2.31 3.82 -3.90
C CYS A 50 1.55 4.63 -4.95
N GLY A 51 1.52 4.17 -6.21
CA GLY A 51 0.88 4.89 -7.30
C GLY A 51 1.40 6.31 -7.43
N ALA A 52 0.48 7.25 -7.61
CA ALA A 52 0.75 8.69 -7.56
C ALA A 52 0.27 9.33 -6.24
N SER A 53 0.18 8.54 -5.17
CA SER A 53 -0.33 8.92 -3.85
C SER A 53 0.39 10.15 -3.27
N VAL A 54 -0.35 10.94 -2.49
CA VAL A 54 0.17 12.07 -1.71
C VAL A 54 0.58 11.66 -0.28
N LEU A 55 0.56 10.37 0.05
CA LEU A 55 1.01 9.90 1.36
C LEU A 55 2.46 10.29 1.61
N VAL A 56 3.33 10.07 0.63
CA VAL A 56 4.75 10.42 0.72
C VAL A 56 4.97 11.91 1.01
N ASP A 57 4.15 12.80 0.44
CA ASP A 57 4.22 14.24 0.70
C ASP A 57 3.96 14.55 2.18
N LYS A 58 2.98 13.87 2.78
CA LYS A 58 2.65 14.02 4.21
C LYS A 58 3.71 13.42 5.10
N LEU A 59 4.27 12.26 4.74
CA LEU A 59 5.37 11.65 5.48
C LEU A 59 6.60 12.57 5.52
N ILE A 60 6.99 13.14 4.37
CA ILE A 60 8.10 14.10 4.30
C ILE A 60 7.79 15.34 5.17
N GLN A 61 6.56 15.88 5.08
CA GLN A 61 6.13 17.02 5.91
C GLN A 61 6.20 16.72 7.41
N GLN A 62 5.94 15.46 7.80
CA GLN A 62 6.06 14.99 9.19
C GLN A 62 7.50 14.61 9.60
N GLY A 63 8.47 14.79 8.71
CA GLY A 63 9.89 14.58 9.01
C GLY A 63 10.41 13.16 8.76
N TYR A 64 9.63 12.27 8.14
CA TYR A 64 10.14 10.95 7.74
C TYR A 64 11.23 11.09 6.68
N LYS A 65 12.34 10.36 6.87
CA LYS A 65 13.50 10.39 5.98
C LYS A 65 13.76 9.06 5.28
N ASN A 66 13.35 7.97 5.90
CA ASN A 66 13.61 6.61 5.43
C ASN A 66 12.37 6.05 4.73
N ILE A 67 12.02 6.61 3.57
CA ILE A 67 10.82 6.25 2.81
C ILE A 67 11.22 5.47 1.57
N THR A 68 10.61 4.30 1.37
CA THR A 68 10.71 3.52 0.14
C THR A 68 9.33 3.51 -0.53
N LEU A 69 9.31 3.82 -1.82
CA LEU A 69 8.12 3.78 -2.66
C LEU A 69 8.25 2.63 -3.64
N LEU A 70 7.40 1.64 -3.53
CA LEU A 70 7.36 0.50 -4.43
C LEU A 70 6.10 0.58 -5.29
N ASP A 71 6.27 0.49 -6.59
CA ASP A 71 5.16 0.33 -7.54
C ASP A 71 5.60 -0.52 -8.74
N LEU A 72 4.63 -1.15 -9.36
CA LEU A 72 4.83 -1.90 -10.60
C LEU A 72 5.03 -0.95 -11.80
N SER A 73 4.38 0.24 -11.74
CA SER A 73 4.42 1.27 -12.79
C SER A 73 5.57 2.25 -12.57
N GLU A 74 6.44 2.36 -13.57
CA GLU A 74 7.49 3.37 -13.61
C GLU A 74 6.93 4.78 -13.83
N GLU A 75 5.81 4.90 -14.55
CA GLU A 75 5.10 6.17 -14.76
C GLU A 75 4.55 6.73 -13.43
N ALA A 76 3.98 5.87 -12.58
CA ALA A 76 3.55 6.25 -11.25
C ALA A 76 4.71 6.83 -10.42
N LEU A 77 5.82 6.11 -10.35
CA LEU A 77 7.02 6.55 -9.63
C LEU A 77 7.62 7.82 -10.22
N SER A 78 7.63 7.96 -11.55
CA SER A 78 8.12 9.16 -12.24
C SER A 78 7.29 10.40 -11.90
N SER A 79 5.97 10.25 -11.80
CA SER A 79 5.07 11.34 -11.41
C SER A 79 5.37 11.86 -9.99
N ILE A 80 5.67 10.95 -9.05
CA ILE A 80 6.09 11.33 -7.69
C ILE A 80 7.47 11.99 -7.71
N LYS A 81 8.44 11.44 -8.45
CA LYS A 81 9.78 12.04 -8.59
C LYS A 81 9.70 13.48 -9.06
N THR A 82 8.90 13.74 -10.09
CA THR A 82 8.69 15.08 -10.63
C THR A 82 8.06 16.00 -9.59
N ARG A 83 7.05 15.53 -8.86
CA ARG A 83 6.36 16.30 -7.82
C ARG A 83 7.25 16.65 -6.62
N LEU A 84 8.21 15.79 -6.30
CA LEU A 84 9.10 15.95 -5.15
C LEU A 84 10.47 16.56 -5.50
N ALA A 85 10.76 16.89 -6.76
CA ALA A 85 12.08 17.30 -7.24
C ALA A 85 12.71 18.44 -6.39
N ASP A 86 11.91 19.40 -5.94
CA ASP A 86 12.37 20.57 -5.19
C ASP A 86 12.24 20.41 -3.66
N LYS A 87 11.82 19.25 -3.16
CA LYS A 87 11.53 19.07 -1.71
C LYS A 87 12.72 18.58 -0.86
N GLY A 88 13.88 18.38 -1.45
CA GLY A 88 15.14 18.10 -0.75
C GLY A 88 15.25 16.73 -0.08
N ASN A 89 14.15 16.03 0.19
CA ASN A 89 14.12 14.65 0.69
C ASN A 89 13.62 13.73 -0.43
N ILE A 90 14.49 12.87 -0.89
CA ILE A 90 14.22 11.98 -2.03
C ILE A 90 13.98 10.56 -1.48
N PRO A 91 12.75 10.04 -1.58
CA PRO A 91 12.46 8.64 -1.25
C PRO A 91 13.29 7.67 -2.11
N HIS A 92 13.46 6.46 -1.61
CA HIS A 92 13.98 5.36 -2.42
C HIS A 92 12.87 4.82 -3.31
N TYR A 93 13.09 4.73 -4.62
CA TYR A 93 12.11 4.27 -5.59
C TYR A 93 12.43 2.87 -6.08
N LEU A 94 11.47 1.95 -5.99
CA LEU A 94 11.58 0.57 -6.45
C LEU A 94 10.48 0.25 -7.48
N SER A 95 10.86 0.11 -8.75
CA SER A 95 9.96 -0.44 -9.77
C SER A 95 10.05 -1.97 -9.72
N LYS A 96 9.19 -2.61 -8.95
CA LYS A 96 9.18 -4.07 -8.71
C LYS A 96 7.77 -4.61 -8.64
N ASP A 97 7.62 -5.88 -9.02
CA ASP A 97 6.40 -6.66 -8.88
C ASP A 97 6.39 -7.34 -7.50
N ILE A 98 5.47 -6.93 -6.63
CA ILE A 98 5.35 -7.45 -5.27
C ILE A 98 4.94 -8.93 -5.22
N THR A 99 4.47 -9.49 -6.34
CA THR A 99 4.15 -10.92 -6.48
C THR A 99 5.36 -11.77 -6.85
N LYS A 100 6.55 -11.17 -6.94
CA LYS A 100 7.82 -11.85 -7.16
C LYS A 100 8.67 -11.78 -5.91
N ASN A 101 9.62 -12.70 -5.77
CA ASN A 101 10.60 -12.61 -4.70
C ASN A 101 11.42 -11.34 -4.85
N ILE A 102 11.38 -10.47 -3.84
CA ILE A 102 12.14 -9.23 -3.78
C ILE A 102 13.18 -9.33 -2.67
N GLU A 103 14.44 -9.29 -3.03
CA GLU A 103 15.52 -9.12 -2.05
C GLU A 103 15.59 -7.65 -1.66
N PHE A 104 15.01 -7.32 -0.51
CA PHE A 104 15.14 -6.00 0.09
C PHE A 104 16.48 -5.90 0.81
N ASN A 105 17.20 -4.79 0.61
CA ASN A 105 18.48 -4.56 1.27
C ASN A 105 18.35 -4.28 2.77
N ASN A 106 17.15 -3.90 3.22
CA ASN A 106 16.84 -3.53 4.60
C ASN A 106 15.49 -4.10 5.02
N THR A 107 15.26 -4.20 6.33
CA THR A 107 13.93 -4.40 6.89
C THR A 107 13.21 -3.04 7.03
N PHE A 108 11.88 -3.09 7.10
CA PHE A 108 11.03 -1.94 7.30
C PHE A 108 10.33 -2.00 8.65
N ASP A 109 10.29 -0.87 9.36
CA ASP A 109 9.51 -0.75 10.59
C ASP A 109 8.03 -0.62 10.30
N ILE A 110 7.70 -0.08 9.12
CA ILE A 110 6.34 0.16 8.68
C ILE A 110 6.20 -0.31 7.23
N TRP A 111 5.25 -1.23 7.04
CA TRP A 111 4.77 -1.64 5.73
C TRP A 111 3.39 -1.05 5.52
N HIS A 112 3.22 -0.20 4.51
CA HIS A 112 1.95 0.38 4.15
C HIS A 112 1.52 -0.12 2.77
N ASP A 113 0.28 -0.55 2.66
CA ASP A 113 -0.40 -0.92 1.41
C ASP A 113 -1.82 -0.37 1.44
N ARG A 114 -2.17 0.40 0.45
CA ARG A 114 -3.55 0.79 0.22
C ARG A 114 -3.97 0.42 -1.18
N ALA A 115 -4.83 -0.60 -1.27
CA ALA A 115 -5.44 -1.06 -2.52
C ALA A 115 -4.48 -1.78 -3.49
N VAL A 116 -3.50 -2.55 -2.98
CA VAL A 116 -2.70 -3.48 -3.81
C VAL A 116 -3.08 -4.93 -3.52
N PHE A 117 -3.09 -5.32 -2.25
CA PHE A 117 -3.34 -6.70 -1.87
C PHE A 117 -4.65 -7.25 -2.41
N HIS A 118 -5.69 -6.44 -2.52
CA HIS A 118 -6.98 -6.87 -3.04
C HIS A 118 -6.98 -7.19 -4.55
N PHE A 119 -6.01 -6.71 -5.34
CA PHE A 119 -5.87 -7.09 -6.74
C PHE A 119 -5.25 -8.48 -6.94
N LEU A 120 -4.66 -9.06 -5.89
CA LEU A 120 -4.03 -10.37 -5.96
C LEU A 120 -5.07 -11.48 -5.88
N THR A 121 -5.77 -11.72 -7.00
CA THR A 121 -6.86 -12.71 -7.08
C THR A 121 -6.34 -14.14 -7.09
N ASN A 122 -5.07 -14.36 -7.47
CA ASN A 122 -4.40 -15.66 -7.46
C ASN A 122 -3.77 -15.93 -6.08
N ALA A 123 -3.98 -17.13 -5.53
CA ALA A 123 -3.41 -17.53 -4.24
C ALA A 123 -1.88 -17.45 -4.20
N LYS A 124 -1.19 -17.89 -5.27
CA LYS A 124 0.28 -17.81 -5.35
C LYS A 124 0.83 -16.39 -5.27
N ASP A 125 0.11 -15.41 -5.85
CA ASP A 125 0.50 -14.02 -5.80
C ASP A 125 0.33 -13.45 -4.37
N ARG A 126 -0.72 -13.86 -3.65
CA ARG A 126 -0.92 -13.51 -2.23
C ARG A 126 0.14 -14.14 -1.33
N GLU A 127 0.47 -15.41 -1.57
CA GLU A 127 1.55 -16.10 -0.86
C GLU A 127 2.89 -15.39 -1.06
N ALA A 128 3.22 -15.00 -2.29
CA ALA A 128 4.45 -14.26 -2.60
C ALA A 128 4.47 -12.87 -1.94
N TYR A 129 3.35 -12.14 -1.97
CA TYR A 129 3.20 -10.87 -1.27
C TYR A 129 3.45 -11.03 0.24
N MET A 130 2.80 -12.01 0.87
CA MET A 130 2.94 -12.26 2.30
C MET A 130 4.34 -12.76 2.68
N ALA A 131 5.03 -13.49 1.78
CA ALA A 131 6.42 -13.87 1.97
C ALA A 131 7.34 -12.64 1.97
N ASN A 132 7.16 -11.72 1.02
CA ASN A 132 7.89 -10.45 0.96
C ASN A 132 7.65 -9.61 2.22
N LEU A 133 6.40 -9.47 2.66
CA LEU A 133 6.05 -8.77 3.89
C LEU A 133 6.77 -9.40 5.10
N LYS A 134 6.60 -10.71 5.30
CA LYS A 134 7.20 -11.44 6.43
C LYS A 134 8.72 -11.30 6.47
N GLN A 135 9.39 -11.37 5.32
CA GLN A 135 10.84 -11.32 5.22
C GLN A 135 11.39 -9.92 5.50
N SER A 136 10.64 -8.88 5.11
CA SER A 136 11.13 -7.50 5.16
C SER A 136 10.55 -6.66 6.29
N LEU A 137 9.52 -7.11 7.00
CA LEU A 137 9.00 -6.42 8.17
C LEU A 137 9.93 -6.67 9.36
N SER A 138 10.37 -5.61 10.05
CA SER A 138 11.17 -5.74 11.26
C SER A 138 10.37 -6.41 12.37
N MET A 139 11.03 -7.08 13.33
CA MET A 139 10.37 -7.84 14.40
C MET A 139 9.43 -6.99 15.26
N SER A 140 9.72 -5.71 15.42
CA SER A 140 8.86 -4.73 16.12
C SER A 140 7.99 -3.92 15.16
N GLY A 141 8.04 -4.22 13.86
CA GLY A 141 7.36 -3.47 12.82
C GLY A 141 5.87 -3.76 12.74
N TYR A 142 5.17 -2.85 12.07
CA TYR A 142 3.75 -2.95 11.78
C TYR A 142 3.49 -2.91 10.28
N ALA A 143 2.52 -3.72 9.82
CA ALA A 143 1.97 -3.58 8.49
C ALA A 143 0.55 -3.01 8.57
N ILE A 144 0.25 -2.04 7.70
CA ILE A 144 -1.07 -1.47 7.49
C ILE A 144 -1.50 -1.86 6.07
N ILE A 145 -2.53 -2.70 5.96
CA ILE A 145 -3.04 -3.17 4.67
C ILE A 145 -4.49 -2.70 4.52
N GLY A 146 -4.77 -1.90 3.50
CA GLY A 146 -6.11 -1.41 3.15
C GLY A 146 -6.65 -2.10 1.91
N THR A 147 -7.79 -2.78 2.03
CA THR A 147 -8.47 -3.50 0.95
C THR A 147 -9.92 -3.05 0.85
N PHE A 148 -10.64 -3.44 -0.19
CA PHE A 148 -12.10 -3.34 -0.13
C PHE A 148 -12.65 -4.31 0.93
N SER A 149 -13.67 -3.84 1.68
CA SER A 149 -14.45 -4.67 2.60
C SER A 149 -15.40 -5.59 1.82
N LEU A 150 -16.13 -6.46 2.53
CA LEU A 150 -17.16 -7.29 1.91
C LEU A 150 -18.33 -6.47 1.31
N ASN A 151 -18.50 -5.22 1.75
CA ASN A 151 -19.51 -4.29 1.22
C ASN A 151 -18.91 -3.37 0.12
N GLY A 152 -17.61 -3.41 -0.09
CA GLY A 152 -16.94 -2.66 -1.13
C GLY A 152 -17.19 -3.24 -2.53
N PRO A 153 -16.67 -2.60 -3.58
CA PRO A 153 -16.82 -3.11 -4.95
C PRO A 153 -16.03 -4.41 -5.18
N ASN A 154 -16.49 -5.23 -6.12
CA ASN A 154 -15.82 -6.44 -6.57
C ASN A 154 -14.89 -6.21 -7.78
N LYS A 155 -14.83 -4.97 -8.29
CA LYS A 155 -13.94 -4.53 -9.36
C LYS A 155 -13.35 -3.18 -9.06
N CYS A 156 -12.10 -2.97 -9.47
CA CYS A 156 -11.43 -1.67 -9.43
C CYS A 156 -10.61 -1.47 -10.70
N SER A 157 -10.70 -0.30 -11.31
CA SER A 157 -9.99 -0.01 -12.59
C SER A 157 -10.23 -1.05 -13.71
N GLY A 158 -11.42 -1.68 -13.72
CA GLY A 158 -11.75 -2.74 -14.68
C GLY A 158 -11.24 -4.13 -14.31
N LEU A 159 -10.41 -4.27 -13.28
CA LEU A 159 -9.88 -5.53 -12.78
C LEU A 159 -10.73 -6.10 -11.66
N ASP A 160 -10.79 -7.42 -11.58
CA ASP A 160 -11.41 -8.12 -10.46
C ASP A 160 -10.57 -7.94 -9.19
N VAL A 161 -11.23 -7.88 -8.03
CA VAL A 161 -10.57 -7.78 -6.73
C VAL A 161 -11.14 -8.78 -5.73
N VAL A 162 -10.36 -9.10 -4.71
CA VAL A 162 -10.79 -9.87 -3.55
C VAL A 162 -11.22 -8.91 -2.45
N GLN A 163 -12.42 -9.07 -1.94
CA GLN A 163 -12.94 -8.34 -0.78
C GLN A 163 -12.55 -9.07 0.50
N TYR A 164 -12.16 -8.31 1.53
CA TYR A 164 -11.66 -8.86 2.79
C TYR A 164 -12.48 -8.43 3.99
N ASP A 165 -12.57 -9.35 4.94
CA ASP A 165 -12.92 -9.15 6.34
C ASP A 165 -11.79 -9.68 7.24
N GLU A 166 -11.95 -9.60 8.56
CA GLU A 166 -10.96 -10.12 9.49
C GLU A 166 -10.69 -11.63 9.32
N LYS A 167 -11.70 -12.39 9.00
CA LYS A 167 -11.56 -13.85 8.83
C LYS A 167 -10.72 -14.18 7.61
N LYS A 168 -11.00 -13.50 6.50
CA LYS A 168 -10.26 -13.71 5.25
C LYS A 168 -8.82 -13.25 5.36
N ILE A 169 -8.56 -12.06 5.95
CA ILE A 169 -7.19 -11.60 6.09
C ILE A 169 -6.38 -12.50 7.02
N LYS A 170 -6.95 -12.97 8.14
CA LYS A 170 -6.30 -13.92 9.07
C LYS A 170 -5.90 -15.23 8.38
N TYR A 171 -6.69 -15.67 7.39
CA TYR A 171 -6.36 -16.89 6.61
C TYR A 171 -5.12 -16.70 5.70
N GLU A 172 -4.89 -15.48 5.23
CA GLU A 172 -3.73 -15.16 4.36
C GLU A 172 -2.44 -14.90 5.17
N LEU A 173 -2.55 -14.64 6.49
CA LEU A 173 -1.39 -14.29 7.31
C LEU A 173 -0.47 -15.50 7.53
N PRO A 174 0.87 -15.32 7.38
CA PRO A 174 1.85 -16.33 7.79
C PRO A 174 1.74 -16.66 9.29
N GLU A 175 2.15 -17.86 9.68
CA GLU A 175 1.99 -18.38 11.04
C GLU A 175 2.52 -17.46 12.16
N ASN A 176 3.64 -16.77 11.91
CA ASN A 176 4.29 -15.88 12.88
C ASN A 176 3.85 -14.41 12.78
N ILE A 177 2.81 -14.14 12.00
CA ILE A 177 2.20 -12.81 11.82
C ILE A 177 0.78 -12.85 12.42
N GLU A 178 0.36 -11.77 13.05
CA GLU A 178 -0.98 -11.65 13.63
C GLU A 178 -1.67 -10.36 13.26
N LEU A 179 -3.00 -10.44 13.18
CA LEU A 179 -3.87 -9.26 13.08
C LEU A 179 -4.05 -8.66 14.47
N MET A 180 -3.70 -7.39 14.62
CA MET A 180 -3.89 -6.62 15.85
C MET A 180 -5.24 -5.95 15.92
N GLU A 181 -5.62 -5.32 14.82
CA GLU A 181 -6.83 -4.52 14.74
C GLU A 181 -7.31 -4.38 13.30
N SER A 182 -8.60 -4.13 13.14
CA SER A 182 -9.19 -3.74 11.87
C SER A 182 -10.08 -2.50 12.01
N THR A 183 -10.17 -1.70 10.96
CA THR A 183 -10.96 -0.48 10.92
C THR A 183 -11.64 -0.35 9.56
N VAL A 184 -12.95 -0.10 9.56
CA VAL A 184 -13.71 0.24 8.33
C VAL A 184 -13.58 1.73 8.06
N ASN A 185 -13.41 2.08 6.79
CA ASN A 185 -13.36 3.48 6.34
C ASN A 185 -14.04 3.63 4.99
N THR A 186 -14.85 4.65 4.85
CA THR A 186 -15.50 5.00 3.59
C THR A 186 -14.63 5.99 2.82
N HIS A 187 -14.22 5.60 1.63
CA HIS A 187 -13.55 6.44 0.66
C HIS A 187 -14.58 7.06 -0.30
N ILE A 188 -14.55 8.38 -0.45
CA ILE A 188 -15.35 9.09 -1.44
C ILE A 188 -14.49 9.32 -2.67
N MET A 189 -14.87 8.69 -3.78
CA MET A 189 -14.22 8.87 -5.07
C MET A 189 -14.40 10.30 -5.61
N PRO A 190 -13.56 10.76 -6.55
CA PRO A 190 -13.78 12.04 -7.24
C PRO A 190 -15.16 12.17 -7.93
N SER A 191 -15.77 11.04 -8.27
CA SER A 191 -17.15 10.98 -8.82
C SER A 191 -18.25 11.19 -7.79
N GLY A 192 -17.92 11.24 -6.48
CA GLY A 192 -18.89 11.25 -5.37
C GLY A 192 -19.38 9.87 -4.94
N THR A 193 -18.96 8.80 -5.61
CA THR A 193 -19.32 7.42 -5.24
C THR A 193 -18.53 6.98 -4.00
N GLU A 194 -19.22 6.32 -3.08
CA GLU A 194 -18.61 5.75 -1.88
C GLU A 194 -18.06 4.35 -2.14
N GLN A 195 -16.90 4.06 -1.53
CA GLN A 195 -16.27 2.75 -1.53
C GLN A 195 -15.86 2.40 -0.11
N GLU A 196 -16.36 1.27 0.40
CA GLU A 196 -16.00 0.82 1.73
C GLU A 196 -14.69 0.02 1.69
N TYR A 197 -13.73 0.49 2.48
CA TYR A 197 -12.45 -0.16 2.73
C TYR A 197 -12.42 -0.76 4.13
N MET A 198 -11.65 -1.83 4.28
CA MET A 198 -11.22 -2.35 5.57
C MET A 198 -9.70 -2.30 5.65
N TYR A 199 -9.21 -1.68 6.71
CA TYR A 199 -7.79 -1.58 7.01
C TYR A 199 -7.42 -2.54 8.12
N PHE A 200 -6.27 -3.17 8.01
CA PHE A 200 -5.74 -4.15 8.94
C PHE A 200 -4.39 -3.68 9.47
N ILE A 201 -4.24 -3.62 10.79
CA ILE A 201 -2.96 -3.44 11.46
C ILE A 201 -2.44 -4.82 11.84
N ILE A 202 -1.27 -5.16 11.35
CA ILE A 202 -0.66 -6.48 11.42
C ILE A 202 0.75 -6.33 11.97
N LYS A 203 1.23 -7.32 12.73
CA LYS A 203 2.62 -7.35 13.23
C LYS A 203 3.13 -8.78 13.38
N HIS A 204 4.42 -8.93 13.70
CA HIS A 204 4.94 -10.20 14.19
C HIS A 204 4.30 -10.56 15.55
N LYS A 205 4.01 -11.85 15.75
CA LYS A 205 3.63 -12.36 17.06
C LYS A 205 4.79 -12.16 18.04
N ASN A 206 4.48 -11.74 19.25
CA ASN A 206 5.46 -11.74 20.32
C ASN A 206 5.85 -13.20 20.61
N VAL A 207 7.15 -13.50 20.53
CA VAL A 207 7.72 -14.80 20.91
C VAL A 207 7.91 -14.82 22.42
#